data_c602430e5f4a23fb9059fecab629937c
#
_entry.id   c602430e5f4a23fb9059fecab629937c
#
_cell.length_a   1.000
_cell.length_b   1.000
_cell.length_c   1.000
_cell.angle_alpha   90.00
_cell.angle_beta   90.00
_cell.angle_gamma   90.00
#
_symmetry.space_group_name_H-M   'P 1'
#
loop_
_entity.id
_entity.type
_entity.pdbx_description
1 polymer ?
#
loop_
_entity_poly.entity_id
_entity_poly.type
_entity_poly.pdbx_seq_one_letter_code
_entity_poly.pdbx_strand_id
1 'polypeptide(L)'
;MGSFYSAGRDPVFYCHNANVDRMWSLWNSLGGQNFTDSDWLNSSFYFYNEQAKPVKVYVKDCLDTSVLGYTYQTVDIPWLNSKPSPRRTAIALPTAPTPSQVFPTTLEKAITVLVKRPKKKRTKKEKQRAEEVLEISGIQYNIGEFVKFDVYINEDTPDESGPEKTELVGSFINVPHGHSMISTTTKSYAISEVLQELGADEFESVLVTLVPKSSTVTI
;
A
#
# COMPACT_ATOMS: atom_id res chain seq x y z
N MET A 1 7.39 13.64 -14.02
CA MET A 1 8.06 12.83 -12.96
C MET A 1 8.25 11.34 -13.29
N GLY A 2 7.65 10.78 -14.32
CA GLY A 2 7.63 9.32 -14.58
C GLY A 2 8.93 8.65 -15.07
N SER A 3 9.97 9.40 -15.36
CA SER A 3 11.24 8.85 -15.90
C SER A 3 12.41 9.25 -15.02
N PHE A 4 13.16 8.28 -14.50
CA PHE A 4 14.27 8.50 -13.58
C PHE A 4 15.34 9.47 -14.11
N TYR A 5 15.70 9.39 -15.39
CA TYR A 5 16.74 10.23 -16.00
C TYR A 5 16.33 11.71 -16.17
N SER A 6 15.04 12.04 -16.05
CA SER A 6 14.53 13.40 -16.26
C SER A 6 13.72 13.95 -15.09
N ALA A 7 13.38 13.13 -14.10
CA ALA A 7 12.56 13.54 -12.97
C ALA A 7 13.10 14.78 -12.24
N GLY A 8 14.40 14.87 -12.02
CA GLY A 8 15.04 16.00 -11.38
C GLY A 8 15.04 17.32 -12.18
N ARG A 9 14.53 17.32 -13.42
CA ARG A 9 14.33 18.54 -14.24
C ARG A 9 12.96 19.18 -14.03
N ASP A 10 12.05 18.46 -13.33
CA ASP A 10 10.71 18.92 -13.03
C ASP A 10 10.71 19.57 -11.63
N PRO A 11 10.35 20.86 -11.48
CA PRO A 11 10.29 21.51 -10.16
C PRO A 11 9.39 20.81 -9.16
N VAL A 12 8.31 20.19 -9.62
CA VAL A 12 7.37 19.42 -8.76
C VAL A 12 8.04 18.22 -8.10
N PHE A 13 9.10 17.66 -8.72
CA PHE A 13 9.87 16.57 -8.14
C PHE A 13 10.41 16.91 -6.74
N TYR A 14 10.96 18.11 -6.58
CA TYR A 14 11.53 18.58 -5.31
C TYR A 14 10.46 18.84 -4.26
N CYS A 15 9.35 19.48 -4.66
CA CYS A 15 8.21 19.70 -3.77
C CYS A 15 7.60 18.37 -3.30
N HIS A 16 7.48 17.41 -4.20
CA HIS A 16 6.98 16.08 -3.87
C HIS A 16 7.89 15.38 -2.85
N ASN A 17 9.20 15.34 -3.12
CA ASN A 17 10.14 14.66 -2.23
C ASN A 17 10.21 15.35 -0.85
N ALA A 18 10.21 16.69 -0.80
CA ALA A 18 10.15 17.42 0.46
C ALA A 18 8.87 17.12 1.25
N ASN A 19 7.72 16.95 0.58
CA ASN A 19 6.49 16.58 1.26
C ASN A 19 6.51 15.12 1.74
N VAL A 20 7.12 14.19 1.00
CA VAL A 20 7.31 12.81 1.46
C VAL A 20 8.16 12.77 2.73
N ASP A 21 9.25 13.52 2.78
CA ASP A 21 10.10 13.65 3.96
C ASP A 21 9.35 14.29 5.15
N ARG A 22 8.53 15.32 4.87
CA ARG A 22 7.63 15.90 5.87
C ARG A 22 6.65 14.86 6.42
N MET A 23 6.06 14.02 5.57
CA MET A 23 5.15 12.96 6.01
C MET A 23 5.86 11.94 6.90
N TRP A 24 7.11 11.61 6.59
CA TRP A 24 7.94 10.77 7.47
C TRP A 24 8.17 11.42 8.84
N SER A 25 8.50 12.71 8.88
CA SER A 25 8.67 13.47 10.12
C SER A 25 7.39 13.50 10.96
N LEU A 26 6.22 13.68 10.31
CA LEU A 26 4.92 13.59 10.98
C LEU A 26 4.66 12.20 11.53
N TRP A 27 4.92 11.15 10.75
CA TRP A 27 4.75 9.77 11.17
C TRP A 27 5.59 9.47 12.43
N ASN A 28 6.84 9.90 12.49
CA ASN A 28 7.68 9.81 13.68
C ASN A 28 7.07 10.56 14.88
N SER A 29 6.54 11.75 14.68
CA SER A 29 5.90 12.55 15.74
C SER A 29 4.62 11.92 16.29
N LEU A 30 3.96 11.08 15.51
CA LEU A 30 2.75 10.33 15.87
C LEU A 30 3.04 8.95 16.50
N GLY A 31 4.31 8.66 16.80
CA GLY A 31 4.73 7.42 17.48
C GLY A 31 5.29 6.37 16.52
N GLY A 32 5.47 6.68 15.25
CA GLY A 32 6.18 5.84 14.30
C GLY A 32 7.65 5.67 14.70
N GLN A 33 8.24 4.55 14.34
CA GLN A 33 9.64 4.24 14.66
C GLN A 33 10.41 3.91 13.39
N ASN A 34 11.57 4.54 13.26
CA ASN A 34 12.48 4.23 12.16
C ASN A 34 12.95 2.79 12.22
N PHE A 35 13.28 2.22 11.08
CA PHE A 35 13.89 0.90 10.99
C PHE A 35 15.23 0.89 11.71
N THR A 36 15.52 -0.23 12.39
CA THR A 36 16.77 -0.45 13.13
C THR A 36 17.67 -1.52 12.49
N ASP A 37 17.27 -1.98 11.31
CA ASP A 37 18.02 -2.96 10.54
C ASP A 37 19.43 -2.43 10.22
N SER A 38 20.47 -3.20 10.54
CA SER A 38 21.86 -2.76 10.40
C SER A 38 22.28 -2.58 8.95
N ASP A 39 21.76 -3.41 8.04
CA ASP A 39 22.10 -3.34 6.62
C ASP A 39 21.49 -2.09 6.00
N TRP A 40 20.24 -1.78 6.39
CA TRP A 40 19.58 -0.54 5.98
C TRP A 40 20.30 0.70 6.53
N LEU A 41 20.59 0.76 7.83
CA LEU A 41 21.25 1.89 8.48
C LEU A 41 22.66 2.17 7.91
N ASN A 42 23.37 1.14 7.52
CA ASN A 42 24.72 1.24 6.93
C ASN A 42 24.72 1.31 5.40
N SER A 43 23.55 1.24 4.76
CA SER A 43 23.40 1.56 3.34
C SER A 43 23.82 2.99 3.07
N SER A 44 24.38 3.26 1.90
CA SER A 44 24.98 4.57 1.59
C SER A 44 24.77 4.95 0.14
N PHE A 45 24.79 6.24 -0.10
CA PHE A 45 24.76 6.84 -1.44
C PHE A 45 25.76 8.00 -1.50
N TYR A 46 25.99 8.54 -2.71
CA TYR A 46 26.96 9.61 -2.93
C TYR A 46 26.24 10.87 -3.43
N PHE A 47 26.63 11.99 -2.85
CA PHE A 47 26.34 13.33 -3.34
C PHE A 47 27.62 14.08 -3.66
N TYR A 48 27.48 15.22 -4.31
CA TYR A 48 28.56 16.17 -4.46
C TYR A 48 28.35 17.34 -3.50
N ASN A 49 29.41 17.74 -2.80
CA ASN A 49 29.38 18.95 -1.99
C ASN A 49 29.55 20.22 -2.86
N GLU A 50 29.59 21.39 -2.22
CA GLU A 50 29.70 22.70 -2.86
C GLU A 50 31.00 22.86 -3.68
N GLN A 51 32.02 22.06 -3.39
CA GLN A 51 33.29 22.01 -4.11
C GLN A 51 33.32 20.95 -5.20
N ALA A 52 32.16 20.39 -5.56
CA ALA A 52 32.00 19.31 -6.53
C ALA A 52 32.81 18.03 -6.16
N LYS A 53 33.06 17.80 -4.87
CA LYS A 53 33.71 16.58 -4.38
C LYS A 53 32.65 15.56 -3.95
N PRO A 54 32.82 14.26 -4.27
CA PRO A 54 31.90 13.23 -3.85
C PRO A 54 31.93 13.07 -2.32
N VAL A 55 30.75 13.07 -1.70
CA VAL A 55 30.55 12.82 -0.27
C VAL A 55 29.70 11.57 -0.13
N LYS A 56 30.16 10.62 0.68
CA LYS A 56 29.41 9.43 1.02
C LYS A 56 28.49 9.72 2.20
N VAL A 57 27.19 9.45 2.03
CA VAL A 57 26.18 9.67 3.05
C VAL A 57 25.56 8.32 3.42
N TYR A 58 25.45 8.02 4.70
CA TYR A 58 24.77 6.82 5.20
C TYR A 58 23.33 7.12 5.56
N VAL A 59 22.46 6.13 5.43
CA VAL A 59 21.03 6.27 5.79
C VAL A 59 20.89 6.72 7.25
N LYS A 60 21.65 6.14 8.18
CA LYS A 60 21.65 6.53 9.60
C LYS A 60 21.93 8.01 9.86
N ASP A 61 22.64 8.68 8.96
CA ASP A 61 23.00 10.09 9.09
C ASP A 61 21.86 11.01 8.62
N CYS A 62 20.79 10.44 8.01
CA CYS A 62 19.67 11.17 7.40
C CYS A 62 18.35 11.03 8.19
N LEU A 63 18.35 10.38 9.36
CA LEU A 63 17.10 10.03 10.06
C LEU A 63 16.57 11.15 10.97
N ASP A 64 17.37 12.15 11.27
CA ASP A 64 17.02 13.25 12.16
C ASP A 64 17.18 14.58 11.45
N THR A 65 16.05 15.24 11.19
CA THR A 65 16.01 16.55 10.52
C THR A 65 16.75 17.63 11.30
N SER A 66 16.81 17.53 12.64
CA SER A 66 17.54 18.49 13.48
C SER A 66 19.05 18.40 13.28
N VAL A 67 19.59 17.19 13.08
CA VAL A 67 21.00 16.96 12.71
C VAL A 67 21.30 17.48 11.31
N LEU A 68 20.35 17.37 10.40
CA LEU A 68 20.45 17.90 9.04
C LEU A 68 20.21 19.43 8.95
N GLY A 69 19.83 20.06 10.05
CA GLY A 69 19.72 21.52 10.16
C GLY A 69 18.45 22.12 9.55
N TYR A 70 17.37 21.35 9.40
CA TYR A 70 16.09 21.85 8.91
C TYR A 70 14.91 21.31 9.75
N THR A 71 13.78 21.97 9.61
CA THR A 71 12.50 21.57 10.20
C THR A 71 11.36 21.96 9.27
N TYR A 72 10.19 21.38 9.52
CA TYR A 72 8.97 21.68 8.77
C TYR A 72 8.07 22.64 9.52
N GLN A 73 7.42 23.52 8.77
CA GLN A 73 6.40 24.40 9.32
C GLN A 73 5.27 23.54 9.95
N THR A 74 4.86 23.94 11.16
CA THR A 74 3.68 23.36 11.79
C THR A 74 2.44 23.82 11.03
N VAL A 75 1.69 22.88 10.51
CA VAL A 75 0.41 23.09 9.84
C VAL A 75 -0.62 22.10 10.39
N ASP A 76 -1.89 22.44 10.28
CA ASP A 76 -2.97 21.55 10.69
C ASP A 76 -2.92 20.21 9.96
N ILE A 77 -3.27 19.16 10.65
CA ILE A 77 -3.37 17.80 10.13
C ILE A 77 -4.85 17.40 10.11
N PRO A 78 -5.64 17.83 9.10
CA PRO A 78 -7.09 17.66 9.11
C PRO A 78 -7.53 16.19 9.08
N TRP A 79 -6.67 15.30 8.60
CA TRP A 79 -6.92 13.85 8.51
C TRP A 79 -6.52 13.07 9.78
N LEU A 80 -5.92 13.70 10.80
CA LEU A 80 -5.39 13.00 11.99
C LEU A 80 -6.45 12.16 12.72
N ASN A 81 -7.68 12.64 12.74
CA ASN A 81 -8.81 11.98 13.42
C ASN A 81 -9.81 11.37 12.43
N SER A 82 -9.42 11.20 11.16
CA SER A 82 -10.30 10.71 10.11
C SER A 82 -10.25 9.19 9.92
N LYS A 83 -9.66 8.46 10.88
CA LYS A 83 -9.63 6.99 10.80
C LYS A 83 -11.06 6.44 10.85
N PRO A 84 -11.46 5.63 9.87
CA PRO A 84 -12.78 5.01 9.86
C PRO A 84 -13.00 4.15 11.12
N SER A 85 -14.21 4.14 11.63
CA SER A 85 -14.58 3.21 12.69
C SER A 85 -14.78 1.82 12.08
N PRO A 86 -14.16 0.76 12.65
CA PRO A 86 -14.38 -0.59 12.15
C PRO A 86 -15.86 -0.92 12.23
N ARG A 87 -16.43 -1.43 11.15
CA ARG A 87 -17.75 -2.06 11.21
C ARG A 87 -17.64 -3.27 12.13
N ARG A 88 -18.46 -3.31 13.18
CA ARG A 88 -18.65 -4.50 14.00
C ARG A 88 -19.49 -5.50 13.21
N THR A 89 -18.85 -6.28 12.40
CA THR A 89 -19.52 -7.34 11.66
C THR A 89 -19.29 -8.67 12.35
N ALA A 90 -20.20 -9.02 13.24
CA ALA A 90 -20.43 -10.44 13.54
C ALA A 90 -21.13 -11.03 12.33
N ILE A 91 -20.45 -11.31 11.25
CA ILE A 91 -21.05 -11.82 10.03
C ILE A 91 -20.68 -13.30 9.93
N ALA A 92 -21.72 -14.13 9.85
CA ALA A 92 -21.61 -15.34 9.09
C ALA A 92 -21.21 -14.91 7.67
N LEU A 93 -19.99 -15.28 7.24
CA LEU A 93 -19.52 -14.93 5.90
C LEU A 93 -20.53 -15.43 4.87
N PRO A 94 -21.07 -14.57 4.00
CA PRO A 94 -22.00 -15.00 2.98
C PRO A 94 -21.33 -16.04 2.08
N THR A 95 -22.12 -16.91 1.50
CA THR A 95 -21.64 -17.89 0.53
C THR A 95 -21.17 -17.14 -0.72
N ALA A 96 -19.86 -17.20 -0.99
CA ALA A 96 -19.27 -16.65 -2.20
C ALA A 96 -18.48 -17.74 -2.92
N PRO A 97 -18.29 -17.61 -4.25
CA PRO A 97 -17.48 -18.57 -5.02
C PRO A 97 -16.01 -18.50 -4.58
N THR A 98 -15.29 -19.59 -4.77
CA THR A 98 -13.84 -19.60 -4.58
C THR A 98 -13.11 -18.93 -5.75
N PRO A 99 -11.87 -18.48 -5.59
CA PRO A 99 -11.10 -17.91 -6.69
C PRO A 99 -11.05 -18.76 -7.95
N SER A 100 -10.85 -20.07 -7.80
CA SER A 100 -10.78 -21.01 -8.92
C SER A 100 -12.10 -21.19 -9.70
N GLN A 101 -13.23 -20.76 -9.15
CA GLN A 101 -14.54 -20.79 -9.82
C GLN A 101 -14.81 -19.52 -10.61
N VAL A 102 -14.04 -18.46 -10.37
CA VAL A 102 -14.27 -17.12 -10.95
C VAL A 102 -13.16 -16.71 -11.90
N PHE A 103 -11.91 -16.97 -11.54
CA PHE A 103 -10.74 -16.57 -12.32
C PHE A 103 -10.22 -17.68 -13.25
N PRO A 104 -9.67 -17.33 -14.42
CA PRO A 104 -9.42 -15.96 -14.89
C PRO A 104 -10.68 -15.26 -15.42
N THR A 105 -10.78 -13.93 -15.15
CA THR A 105 -11.88 -13.11 -15.67
C THR A 105 -11.47 -11.65 -15.83
N THR A 106 -12.18 -10.93 -16.68
CA THR A 106 -12.01 -9.48 -16.83
C THR A 106 -12.81 -8.76 -15.73
N LEU A 107 -12.18 -7.82 -15.06
CA LEU A 107 -12.75 -7.09 -13.94
C LEU A 107 -13.57 -5.89 -14.44
N GLU A 108 -14.80 -6.14 -14.92
CA GLU A 108 -15.73 -5.10 -15.40
C GLU A 108 -16.62 -4.54 -14.30
N LYS A 109 -16.86 -5.30 -13.26
CA LYS A 109 -17.66 -4.96 -12.09
C LYS A 109 -17.05 -5.53 -10.83
N ALA A 110 -17.56 -5.12 -9.67
CA ALA A 110 -17.10 -5.69 -8.39
C ALA A 110 -17.25 -7.20 -8.39
N ILE A 111 -16.19 -7.89 -7.97
CA ILE A 111 -16.13 -9.36 -7.86
C ILE A 111 -15.74 -9.70 -6.43
N THR A 112 -16.55 -10.55 -5.80
CA THR A 112 -16.29 -11.04 -4.45
C THR A 112 -16.04 -12.55 -4.49
N VAL A 113 -14.96 -12.98 -3.85
CA VAL A 113 -14.58 -14.39 -3.71
C VAL A 113 -14.28 -14.74 -2.25
N LEU A 114 -14.53 -16.00 -1.89
CA LEU A 114 -14.18 -16.52 -0.58
C LEU A 114 -12.77 -17.13 -0.62
N VAL A 115 -11.86 -16.54 0.15
CA VAL A 115 -10.44 -16.97 0.22
C VAL A 115 -10.17 -17.62 1.56
N LYS A 116 -9.66 -18.86 1.51
CA LYS A 116 -9.25 -19.59 2.71
C LYS A 116 -7.92 -19.05 3.22
N ARG A 117 -7.86 -18.78 4.52
CA ARG A 117 -6.63 -18.33 5.18
C ARG A 117 -5.70 -19.51 5.49
N PRO A 118 -4.39 -19.32 5.48
CA PRO A 118 -3.44 -20.38 5.83
C PRO A 118 -3.58 -20.83 7.28
N LYS A 119 -3.94 -19.89 8.18
CA LYS A 119 -4.16 -20.18 9.60
C LYS A 119 -5.13 -19.18 10.21
N LYS A 120 -6.19 -19.67 10.84
CA LYS A 120 -7.01 -18.87 11.74
C LYS A 120 -6.31 -18.67 13.08
N LYS A 121 -6.61 -17.58 13.77
CA LYS A 121 -6.15 -17.30 15.14
C LYS A 121 -4.63 -17.42 15.31
N ARG A 122 -3.91 -16.51 14.68
CA ARG A 122 -2.48 -16.39 14.91
C ARG A 122 -2.19 -15.83 16.30
N THR A 123 -1.24 -16.43 17.02
CA THR A 123 -0.78 -15.93 18.31
C THR A 123 -0.06 -14.58 18.15
N LYS A 124 0.00 -13.78 19.22
CA LYS A 124 0.73 -12.50 19.22
C LYS A 124 2.20 -12.66 18.75
N LYS A 125 2.85 -13.75 19.16
CA LYS A 125 4.23 -14.05 18.75
C LYS A 125 4.35 -14.38 17.26
N GLU A 126 3.37 -15.06 16.69
CA GLU A 126 3.34 -15.34 15.25
C GLU A 126 3.06 -14.09 14.43
N LYS A 127 2.17 -13.21 14.89
CA LYS A 127 1.91 -11.90 14.26
C LYS A 127 3.15 -10.99 14.27
N GLN A 128 3.96 -11.04 15.33
CA GLN A 128 5.22 -10.27 15.41
C GLN A 128 6.32 -10.79 14.49
N ARG A 129 6.27 -12.10 14.13
CA ARG A 129 7.32 -12.73 13.32
C ARG A 129 7.05 -12.72 11.82
N ALA A 130 5.79 -12.71 11.44
CA ALA A 130 5.38 -12.80 10.04
C ALA A 130 4.08 -12.06 9.79
N GLU A 131 4.04 -11.31 8.72
CA GLU A 131 2.85 -10.66 8.19
C GLU A 131 1.97 -11.69 7.46
N GLU A 132 0.64 -11.56 7.57
CA GLU A 132 -0.28 -12.27 6.70
C GLU A 132 -0.49 -11.45 5.43
N VAL A 133 -0.30 -12.09 4.29
CA VAL A 133 -0.28 -11.42 2.99
C VAL A 133 -1.39 -12.00 2.11
N LEU A 134 -2.20 -11.12 1.54
CA LEU A 134 -3.09 -11.44 0.42
C LEU A 134 -2.32 -11.21 -0.89
N GLU A 135 -2.20 -12.25 -1.70
CA GLU A 135 -1.57 -12.17 -3.00
C GLU A 135 -2.60 -12.28 -4.11
N ILE A 136 -2.54 -11.35 -5.06
CA ILE A 136 -3.31 -11.39 -6.31
C ILE A 136 -2.31 -11.56 -7.43
N SER A 137 -2.32 -12.73 -8.05
CA SER A 137 -1.40 -13.11 -9.12
C SER A 137 -2.10 -13.14 -10.49
N GLY A 138 -1.32 -13.05 -11.55
CA GLY A 138 -1.84 -13.13 -12.91
C GLY A 138 -2.53 -11.85 -13.39
N ILE A 139 -2.33 -10.71 -12.75
CA ILE A 139 -2.92 -9.42 -13.14
C ILE A 139 -2.37 -9.02 -14.53
N GLN A 140 -3.22 -9.10 -15.55
CA GLN A 140 -2.89 -8.70 -16.93
C GLN A 140 -3.51 -7.35 -17.25
N TYR A 141 -2.69 -6.42 -17.71
CA TYR A 141 -3.11 -5.05 -18.03
C TYR A 141 -2.23 -4.45 -19.11
N ASN A 142 -2.73 -3.40 -19.78
CA ASN A 142 -1.96 -2.62 -20.73
C ASN A 142 -1.18 -1.52 -20.01
N ILE A 143 0.15 -1.52 -20.11
CA ILE A 143 1.00 -0.50 -19.43
C ILE A 143 0.79 0.90 -19.98
N GLY A 144 0.29 1.05 -21.20
CA GLY A 144 -0.06 2.32 -21.84
C GLY A 144 -1.40 2.90 -21.36
N GLU A 145 -2.14 2.19 -20.49
CA GLU A 145 -3.44 2.62 -20.01
C GLU A 145 -3.43 2.86 -18.49
N PHE A 146 -4.28 3.79 -18.04
CA PHE A 146 -4.53 3.95 -16.61
C PHE A 146 -5.41 2.80 -16.13
N VAL A 147 -4.88 2.00 -15.20
CA VAL A 147 -5.61 0.89 -14.58
C VAL A 147 -5.64 1.08 -13.08
N LYS A 148 -6.83 0.98 -12.50
CA LYS A 148 -7.00 1.00 -11.05
C LYS A 148 -8.13 0.06 -10.63
N PHE A 149 -7.89 -0.74 -9.60
CA PHE A 149 -8.92 -1.40 -8.81
C PHE A 149 -8.55 -1.38 -7.33
N ASP A 150 -9.56 -1.34 -6.48
CA ASP A 150 -9.41 -1.38 -5.04
C ASP A 150 -9.69 -2.79 -4.52
N VAL A 151 -9.03 -3.16 -3.42
CA VAL A 151 -9.12 -4.48 -2.79
C VAL A 151 -9.63 -4.32 -1.38
N TYR A 152 -10.72 -5.01 -1.08
CA TYR A 152 -11.37 -4.97 0.24
C TYR A 152 -11.43 -6.37 0.86
N ILE A 153 -11.43 -6.42 2.19
CA ILE A 153 -11.69 -7.65 2.96
C ILE A 153 -12.99 -7.49 3.74
N ASN A 154 -13.87 -8.49 3.60
CA ASN A 154 -15.17 -8.56 4.27
C ASN A 154 -16.07 -7.33 4.03
N GLU A 155 -15.95 -6.71 2.86
CA GLU A 155 -16.88 -5.64 2.42
C GLU A 155 -18.21 -6.23 2.01
N ASP A 156 -19.29 -5.72 2.59
CA ASP A 156 -20.66 -6.18 2.37
C ASP A 156 -21.44 -5.29 1.39
N THR A 157 -20.94 -4.09 1.09
CA THR A 157 -21.55 -3.10 0.20
C THR A 157 -20.55 -2.61 -0.87
N PRO A 158 -20.13 -3.47 -1.81
CA PRO A 158 -19.07 -3.14 -2.77
C PRO A 158 -19.38 -1.94 -3.67
N ASP A 159 -20.64 -1.66 -3.93
CA ASP A 159 -21.06 -0.50 -4.75
C ASP A 159 -20.88 0.85 -4.02
N GLU A 160 -20.81 0.81 -2.69
CA GLU A 160 -20.57 1.98 -1.83
C GLU A 160 -19.12 2.04 -1.33
N SER A 161 -18.24 1.19 -1.85
CA SER A 161 -16.85 1.08 -1.39
C SER A 161 -16.04 2.31 -1.76
N GLY A 162 -15.42 2.92 -0.77
CA GLY A 162 -14.57 4.10 -0.87
C GLY A 162 -13.28 3.97 -0.05
N PRO A 163 -12.35 4.91 -0.21
CA PRO A 163 -11.06 4.88 0.47
C PRO A 163 -11.16 5.07 1.99
N GLU A 164 -12.32 5.52 2.48
CA GLU A 164 -12.61 5.72 3.90
C GLU A 164 -13.01 4.44 4.63
N LYS A 165 -13.20 3.34 3.91
CA LYS A 165 -13.61 2.05 4.51
C LYS A 165 -12.46 1.37 5.22
N THR A 166 -12.70 0.84 6.41
CA THR A 166 -11.71 0.02 7.17
C THR A 166 -11.42 -1.31 6.46
N GLU A 167 -12.34 -1.79 5.67
CA GLU A 167 -12.26 -2.98 4.83
C GLU A 167 -11.24 -2.84 3.68
N LEU A 168 -10.83 -1.60 3.33
CA LEU A 168 -9.86 -1.34 2.26
C LEU A 168 -8.47 -1.84 2.65
N VAL A 169 -7.97 -2.78 1.87
CA VAL A 169 -6.60 -3.32 2.02
C VAL A 169 -5.59 -2.50 1.21
N GLY A 170 -6.02 -1.99 0.08
CA GLY A 170 -5.21 -1.19 -0.82
C GLY A 170 -5.72 -1.21 -2.26
N SER A 171 -4.91 -0.64 -3.15
CA SER A 171 -5.25 -0.54 -4.56
C SER A 171 -4.14 -1.11 -5.45
N PHE A 172 -4.53 -1.66 -6.59
CA PHE A 172 -3.64 -1.82 -7.74
C PHE A 172 -3.76 -0.58 -8.62
N ILE A 173 -2.63 -0.01 -9.01
CA ILE A 173 -2.60 1.18 -9.86
C ILE A 173 -1.50 1.03 -10.89
N ASN A 174 -1.84 1.23 -12.16
CA ASN A 174 -0.90 1.47 -13.25
C ASN A 174 -1.13 2.87 -13.81
N VAL A 175 -0.10 3.70 -13.78
CA VAL A 175 -0.09 4.99 -14.48
C VAL A 175 0.49 4.78 -15.87
N PRO A 176 -0.15 5.27 -16.94
CA PRO A 176 0.33 5.07 -18.30
C PRO A 176 1.80 5.43 -18.46
N HIS A 177 2.61 4.52 -18.98
CA HIS A 177 4.01 4.76 -19.28
C HIS A 177 4.46 3.87 -20.44
N GLY A 178 5.27 4.43 -21.33
CA GLY A 178 5.76 3.71 -22.51
C GLY A 178 4.71 3.48 -23.59
N HIS A 179 4.95 2.48 -24.42
CA HIS A 179 4.05 2.08 -25.49
C HIS A 179 3.02 1.07 -25.00
N SER A 180 1.89 0.97 -25.70
CA SER A 180 0.87 -0.04 -25.43
C SER A 180 1.46 -1.45 -25.49
N MET A 181 1.46 -2.15 -24.36
CA MET A 181 1.96 -3.51 -24.22
C MET A 181 1.24 -4.19 -23.07
N ILE A 182 0.85 -5.44 -23.24
CA ILE A 182 0.29 -6.25 -22.17
C ILE A 182 1.40 -6.69 -21.23
N SER A 183 1.21 -6.43 -19.96
CA SER A 183 2.07 -6.90 -18.87
C SER A 183 1.29 -7.79 -17.92
N THR A 184 1.99 -8.73 -17.31
CA THR A 184 1.43 -9.60 -16.27
C THR A 184 2.23 -9.40 -14.99
N THR A 185 1.54 -9.22 -13.87
CA THR A 185 2.18 -8.99 -12.57
C THR A 185 1.44 -9.68 -11.43
N THR A 186 2.07 -9.63 -10.27
CA THR A 186 1.50 -10.08 -8.99
C THR A 186 1.55 -8.91 -8.01
N LYS A 187 0.51 -8.74 -7.23
CA LYS A 187 0.45 -7.72 -6.17
C LYS A 187 0.14 -8.37 -4.83
N SER A 188 0.92 -8.00 -3.83
CA SER A 188 0.78 -8.46 -2.44
C SER A 188 0.34 -7.32 -1.53
N TYR A 189 -0.54 -7.63 -0.61
CA TYR A 189 -1.10 -6.70 0.38
C TYR A 189 -0.92 -7.28 1.78
N ALA A 190 -0.36 -6.52 2.70
CA ALA A 190 -0.33 -6.85 4.12
C ALA A 190 -1.73 -6.72 4.71
N ILE A 191 -2.25 -7.77 5.33
CA ILE A 191 -3.64 -7.81 5.80
C ILE A 191 -3.80 -8.05 7.30
N SER A 192 -2.72 -8.26 8.05
CA SER A 192 -2.83 -8.58 9.49
C SER A 192 -3.51 -7.47 10.29
N GLU A 193 -3.22 -6.21 10.00
CA GLU A 193 -3.82 -5.06 10.70
C GLU A 193 -5.31 -4.95 10.36
N VAL A 194 -5.67 -5.03 9.08
CA VAL A 194 -7.06 -4.98 8.61
C VAL A 194 -7.88 -6.10 9.23
N LEU A 195 -7.35 -7.34 9.26
CA LEU A 195 -8.02 -8.47 9.91
C LEU A 195 -8.28 -8.24 11.41
N GLN A 196 -7.33 -7.61 12.10
CA GLN A 196 -7.47 -7.28 13.51
C GLN A 196 -8.52 -6.17 13.73
N GLU A 197 -8.51 -5.14 12.91
CA GLU A 197 -9.45 -4.02 12.98
C GLU A 197 -10.90 -4.47 12.69
N LEU A 198 -11.06 -5.41 11.75
CA LEU A 198 -12.36 -6.00 11.42
C LEU A 198 -12.81 -7.11 12.39
N GLY A 199 -11.98 -7.48 13.38
CA GLY A 199 -12.27 -8.61 14.27
C GLY A 199 -12.31 -9.96 13.55
N ALA A 200 -11.66 -10.07 12.40
CA ALA A 200 -11.67 -11.24 11.52
C ALA A 200 -10.55 -12.25 11.82
N ASP A 201 -9.79 -12.04 12.86
CA ASP A 201 -8.65 -12.90 13.25
C ASP A 201 -9.02 -14.37 13.45
N GLU A 202 -10.23 -14.63 13.95
CA GLU A 202 -10.74 -15.95 14.25
C GLU A 202 -11.35 -16.68 13.03
N PHE A 203 -11.48 -15.98 11.91
CA PHE A 203 -12.13 -16.54 10.71
C PHE A 203 -11.17 -17.46 9.95
N GLU A 204 -11.69 -18.57 9.46
CA GLU A 204 -10.96 -19.52 8.62
C GLU A 204 -10.82 -19.05 7.18
N SER A 205 -11.75 -18.20 6.75
CA SER A 205 -11.79 -17.61 5.41
C SER A 205 -12.17 -16.15 5.50
N VAL A 206 -11.87 -15.40 4.47
CA VAL A 206 -12.26 -13.99 4.29
C VAL A 206 -12.91 -13.81 2.92
N LEU A 207 -13.81 -12.86 2.83
CA LEU A 207 -14.28 -12.36 1.55
C LEU A 207 -13.26 -11.38 1.02
N VAL A 208 -12.85 -11.56 -0.21
CA VAL A 208 -12.01 -10.61 -0.95
C VAL A 208 -12.84 -10.03 -2.07
N THR A 209 -13.01 -8.71 -2.05
CA THR A 209 -13.77 -7.97 -3.05
C THR A 209 -12.83 -7.08 -3.86
N LEU A 210 -12.85 -7.23 -5.17
CA LEU A 210 -12.11 -6.42 -6.12
C LEU A 210 -13.09 -5.45 -6.78
N VAL A 211 -12.84 -4.15 -6.65
CA VAL A 211 -13.72 -3.09 -7.17
C VAL A 211 -12.99 -2.31 -8.25
N PRO A 212 -13.36 -2.45 -9.54
CA PRO A 212 -12.74 -1.69 -10.61
C PRO A 212 -13.03 -0.19 -10.46
N LYS A 213 -12.01 0.63 -10.70
CA LYS A 213 -12.09 2.10 -10.73
C LYS A 213 -11.67 2.67 -12.08
N SER A 214 -11.26 1.83 -13.01
CA SER A 214 -10.89 2.18 -14.37
C SER A 214 -11.06 0.98 -15.31
N SER A 215 -10.73 1.15 -16.58
CA SER A 215 -10.87 0.16 -17.66
C SER A 215 -10.10 -1.15 -17.44
N THR A 216 -10.44 -2.08 -18.23
CA THR A 216 -10.14 -3.52 -18.33
C THR A 216 -8.79 -4.00 -17.79
N VAL A 217 -8.87 -4.76 -16.71
CA VAL A 217 -7.81 -5.63 -16.21
C VAL A 217 -8.34 -7.06 -16.16
N THR A 218 -7.52 -8.03 -16.52
CA THR A 218 -7.84 -9.46 -16.36
C THR A 218 -7.05 -10.02 -15.19
N ILE A 219 -7.70 -10.79 -14.35
CA ILE A 219 -7.08 -11.47 -13.21
C ILE A 219 -7.32 -12.97 -13.33
#